data_688bb7de4155af0eea5333c99256dcd9
#
_entry.id   688bb7de4155af0eea5333c99256dcd9
#
_cell.length_a   1.000
_cell.length_b   1.000
_cell.length_c   1.000
_cell.angle_alpha   90.00
_cell.angle_beta   90.00
_cell.angle_gamma   90.00
#
_symmetry.space_group_name_H-M   'P 1'
#
loop_
_entity.id
_entity.type
_entity.pdbx_description
1 polymer ?
#
loop_
_entity_poly.entity_id
_entity_poly.type
_entity_poly.pdbx_seq_one_letter_code
_entity_poly.pdbx_strand_id
1 'polypeptide(L)'
;LFVIISNYVGNIDTEHEARLSVNHGQFELQLDYSAEYDERYPENNLDTILTDDPLNASMIEEIKSIPGVTDVMTREIVSVNLNGTRFPADIVSKKDFDFMRQEGDIGSMDYDQAVKNGDIFFGWSTWMEQDGYAPGESIAFDFENGSGTYTYQGKIAGSFVSADTYLVIPEGVYRSMNPRGTAYGYLWVDCDKKDVASVEQSLNTLISNTSHIKMDTYHAQLQSAEFASSMMKLGCYLFMAIVGLIGFMNMANTMIMNITTKKQEYGILQAVGMTNKQLNSCLQLQGLMFTVGTICVALIIGLPL
;
A
#
# COMPACT_ATOMS: atom_id res chain seq x y z
N LEU A 1 -2.16 22.71 8.77
CA LEU A 1 -2.59 21.43 9.29
C LEU A 1 -3.86 20.91 8.60
N PHE A 2 -4.98 21.68 8.57
CA PHE A 2 -6.23 21.25 7.93
C PHE A 2 -6.06 20.91 6.45
N VAL A 3 -5.32 21.71 5.69
CA VAL A 3 -5.04 21.49 4.27
C VAL A 3 -4.21 20.22 4.07
N ILE A 4 -3.17 20.01 4.89
CA ILE A 4 -2.33 18.81 4.82
C ILE A 4 -3.15 17.55 5.08
N ILE A 5 -3.98 17.56 6.15
CA ILE A 5 -4.85 16.42 6.47
C ILE A 5 -5.89 16.19 5.37
N SER A 6 -6.45 17.27 4.81
CA SER A 6 -7.43 17.17 3.73
C SER A 6 -6.82 16.56 2.46
N ASN A 7 -5.61 16.96 2.08
CA ASN A 7 -4.87 16.35 0.97
C ASN A 7 -4.56 14.87 1.23
N TYR A 8 -4.10 14.55 2.45
CA TYR A 8 -3.84 13.18 2.84
C TYR A 8 -5.11 12.31 2.74
N VAL A 9 -6.23 12.79 3.29
CA VAL A 9 -7.53 12.10 3.19
C VAL A 9 -7.98 11.91 1.74
N GLY A 10 -7.73 12.90 0.87
CA GLY A 10 -8.04 12.79 -0.57
C GLY A 10 -7.20 11.74 -1.32
N ASN A 11 -6.00 11.46 -0.85
CA ASN A 11 -5.10 10.50 -1.50
C ASN A 11 -5.25 9.07 -0.99
N ILE A 12 -5.90 8.84 0.17
CA ILE A 12 -6.07 7.51 0.76
C ILE A 12 -6.72 6.52 -0.22
N ASP A 13 -7.78 6.94 -0.93
CA ASP A 13 -8.48 6.06 -1.88
C ASP A 13 -7.60 5.73 -3.07
N THR A 14 -6.83 6.69 -3.57
CA THR A 14 -5.92 6.50 -4.71
C THR A 14 -4.83 5.47 -4.40
N GLU A 15 -4.26 5.50 -3.20
CA GLU A 15 -3.28 4.49 -2.77
C GLU A 15 -3.89 3.09 -2.64
N HIS A 16 -5.13 2.99 -2.14
CA HIS A 16 -5.83 1.72 -2.05
C HIS A 16 -6.22 1.18 -3.42
N GLU A 17 -6.70 2.04 -4.33
CA GLU A 17 -7.01 1.66 -5.70
C GLU A 17 -5.76 1.18 -6.45
N ALA A 18 -4.62 1.83 -6.27
CA ALA A 18 -3.36 1.40 -6.87
C ALA A 18 -2.93 0.00 -6.39
N ARG A 19 -3.08 -0.29 -5.08
CA ARG A 19 -2.79 -1.64 -4.54
C ARG A 19 -3.71 -2.71 -5.11
N LEU A 20 -4.99 -2.40 -5.31
CA LEU A 20 -5.95 -3.33 -5.89
C LEU A 20 -5.77 -3.51 -7.39
N SER A 21 -5.17 -2.53 -8.07
CA SER A 21 -4.95 -2.59 -9.53
C SER A 21 -3.92 -3.65 -9.93
N VAL A 22 -3.08 -4.10 -9.00
CA VAL A 22 -2.11 -5.21 -9.23
C VAL A 22 -2.71 -6.60 -9.08
N ASN A 23 -3.99 -6.71 -8.73
CA ASN A 23 -4.69 -7.98 -8.65
C ASN A 23 -5.11 -8.45 -10.06
N HIS A 24 -4.67 -9.65 -10.43
CA HIS A 24 -4.85 -10.19 -11.77
C HIS A 24 -6.10 -11.08 -11.95
N GLY A 25 -6.94 -11.23 -10.93
CA GLY A 25 -8.11 -12.13 -11.00
C GLY A 25 -9.11 -11.90 -9.86
N GLN A 26 -10.20 -12.68 -9.90
CA GLN A 26 -11.25 -12.61 -8.88
C GLN A 26 -10.87 -13.32 -7.58
N PHE A 27 -9.99 -14.32 -7.67
CA PHE A 27 -9.44 -15.06 -6.54
C PHE A 27 -7.92 -15.02 -6.61
N GLU A 28 -7.29 -14.82 -5.46
CA GLU A 28 -5.86 -14.90 -5.27
C GLU A 28 -5.56 -16.02 -4.28
N LEU A 29 -4.80 -17.00 -4.73
CA LEU A 29 -4.23 -18.02 -3.86
C LEU A 29 -2.75 -17.70 -3.69
N GLN A 30 -2.28 -17.65 -2.47
CA GLN A 30 -0.89 -17.35 -2.18
C GLN A 30 -0.35 -18.28 -1.10
N LEU A 31 0.96 -18.46 -1.10
CA LEU A 31 1.63 -19.18 -0.03
C LEU A 31 1.48 -18.42 1.28
N ASP A 32 1.12 -19.15 2.34
CA ASP A 32 1.09 -18.64 3.70
C ASP A 32 2.39 -19.01 4.41
N TYR A 33 3.30 -18.06 4.50
CA TYR A 33 4.62 -18.22 5.09
C TYR A 33 4.93 -17.06 6.06
N SER A 34 5.92 -17.27 6.93
CA SER A 34 6.42 -16.21 7.80
C SER A 34 7.18 -15.17 6.99
N ALA A 35 6.84 -13.88 7.16
CA ALA A 35 7.53 -12.77 6.47
C ALA A 35 9.03 -12.71 6.83
N GLU A 36 9.38 -13.10 8.06
CA GLU A 36 10.75 -13.20 8.54
C GLU A 36 11.10 -14.66 8.80
N TYR A 37 12.36 -15.02 8.52
CA TYR A 37 12.89 -16.34 8.82
C TYR A 37 12.89 -16.56 10.35
N ASP A 38 12.24 -17.65 10.82
CA ASP A 38 12.19 -18.02 12.23
C ASP A 38 12.70 -19.46 12.44
N GLU A 39 13.79 -19.60 13.16
CA GLU A 39 14.38 -20.92 13.51
C GLU A 39 13.50 -21.73 14.48
N ARG A 40 12.59 -21.09 15.20
CA ARG A 40 11.68 -21.75 16.17
C ARG A 40 10.51 -22.44 15.48
N TYR A 41 10.13 -21.97 14.31
CA TYR A 41 9.02 -22.48 13.51
C TYR A 41 9.45 -22.66 12.06
N PRO A 42 10.44 -23.54 11.81
CA PRO A 42 11.03 -23.70 10.48
C PRO A 42 10.03 -24.16 9.42
N GLU A 43 8.96 -24.83 9.83
CA GLU A 43 7.88 -25.28 8.94
C GLU A 43 7.12 -24.11 8.26
N ASN A 44 7.17 -22.92 8.86
CA ASN A 44 6.50 -21.72 8.32
C ASN A 44 7.44 -20.86 7.48
N ASN A 45 8.71 -21.24 7.34
CA ASN A 45 9.66 -20.50 6.54
C ASN A 45 9.47 -20.81 5.05
N LEU A 46 9.60 -19.79 4.21
CA LEU A 46 9.40 -19.92 2.76
C LEU A 46 10.27 -21.02 2.13
N ASP A 47 11.54 -21.09 2.45
CA ASP A 47 12.48 -22.08 1.92
C ASP A 47 12.08 -23.52 2.29
N THR A 48 11.50 -23.73 3.46
CA THR A 48 10.97 -25.03 3.88
C THR A 48 9.71 -25.38 3.12
N ILE A 49 8.77 -24.44 2.99
CA ILE A 49 7.51 -24.64 2.25
C ILE A 49 7.80 -24.94 0.77
N LEU A 50 8.75 -24.23 0.16
CA LEU A 50 9.14 -24.46 -1.25
C LEU A 50 9.81 -25.82 -1.52
N THR A 51 10.19 -26.57 -0.47
CA THR A 51 10.69 -27.94 -0.62
C THR A 51 9.59 -28.91 -1.07
N ASP A 52 8.36 -28.68 -0.63
CA ASP A 52 7.15 -29.41 -1.05
C ASP A 52 6.07 -28.39 -1.42
N ASP A 53 6.32 -27.67 -2.52
CA ASP A 53 5.51 -26.55 -2.97
C ASP A 53 4.01 -26.92 -3.06
N PRO A 54 3.15 -26.36 -2.20
CA PRO A 54 1.73 -26.67 -2.19
C PRO A 54 1.00 -26.11 -3.40
N LEU A 55 1.52 -25.04 -4.03
CA LEU A 55 0.98 -24.42 -5.26
C LEU A 55 1.66 -25.02 -6.51
N ASN A 56 1.75 -26.34 -6.58
CA ASN A 56 2.45 -27.03 -7.66
C ASN A 56 1.65 -27.10 -8.97
N ALA A 57 2.32 -27.58 -10.03
CA ALA A 57 1.72 -27.67 -11.36
C ALA A 57 0.46 -28.57 -11.39
N SER A 58 0.37 -29.61 -10.53
CA SER A 58 -0.81 -30.46 -10.46
C SER A 58 -2.02 -29.69 -9.94
N MET A 59 -1.84 -28.88 -8.89
CA MET A 59 -2.90 -28.03 -8.35
C MET A 59 -3.35 -26.99 -9.38
N ILE A 60 -2.43 -26.40 -10.13
CA ILE A 60 -2.77 -25.45 -11.19
C ILE A 60 -3.66 -26.08 -12.25
N GLU A 61 -3.35 -27.29 -12.70
CA GLU A 61 -4.17 -28.01 -13.69
C GLU A 61 -5.54 -28.41 -13.10
N GLU A 62 -5.61 -28.75 -11.82
CA GLU A 62 -6.87 -29.01 -11.13
C GLU A 62 -7.73 -27.75 -11.06
N ILE A 63 -7.16 -26.60 -10.70
CA ILE A 63 -7.85 -25.30 -10.69
C ILE A 63 -8.36 -24.95 -12.08
N LYS A 64 -7.55 -25.11 -13.13
CA LYS A 64 -7.96 -24.86 -14.51
C LYS A 64 -9.11 -25.77 -14.96
N SER A 65 -9.26 -26.94 -14.36
CA SER A 65 -10.36 -27.88 -14.66
C SER A 65 -11.68 -27.53 -13.97
N ILE A 66 -11.70 -26.61 -13.03
CA ILE A 66 -12.92 -26.19 -12.32
C ILE A 66 -13.88 -25.51 -13.31
N PRO A 67 -15.14 -25.97 -13.41
CA PRO A 67 -16.12 -25.36 -14.29
C PRO A 67 -16.34 -23.88 -13.96
N GLY A 68 -16.25 -23.01 -14.96
CA GLY A 68 -16.40 -21.56 -14.80
C GLY A 68 -15.08 -20.80 -14.68
N VAL A 69 -13.96 -21.44 -14.43
CA VAL A 69 -12.63 -20.83 -14.50
C VAL A 69 -12.30 -20.48 -15.95
N THR A 70 -11.89 -19.24 -16.21
CA THR A 70 -11.60 -18.71 -17.55
C THR A 70 -10.10 -18.48 -17.77
N ASP A 71 -9.37 -18.08 -16.73
CA ASP A 71 -7.91 -17.89 -16.78
C ASP A 71 -7.27 -18.19 -15.42
N VAL A 72 -6.02 -18.65 -15.46
CA VAL A 72 -5.18 -18.84 -14.27
C VAL A 72 -3.82 -18.25 -14.57
N MET A 73 -3.49 -17.18 -13.88
CA MET A 73 -2.17 -16.57 -13.95
C MET A 73 -1.33 -16.98 -12.74
N THR A 74 -0.04 -17.18 -12.95
CA THR A 74 0.88 -17.65 -11.92
C THR A 74 2.08 -16.74 -11.80
N ARG A 75 2.58 -16.56 -10.57
CA ARG A 75 3.86 -15.92 -10.28
C ARG A 75 4.71 -16.87 -9.45
N GLU A 76 5.95 -17.07 -9.90
CA GLU A 76 6.91 -17.85 -9.14
C GLU A 76 7.52 -17.02 -8.02
N ILE A 77 7.97 -17.71 -6.96
CA ILE A 77 8.65 -17.11 -5.83
C ILE A 77 9.91 -17.92 -5.49
N VAL A 78 10.91 -17.24 -4.96
CA VAL A 78 12.12 -17.85 -4.43
C VAL A 78 12.50 -17.21 -3.11
N SER A 79 13.18 -17.97 -2.25
CA SER A 79 13.84 -17.44 -1.06
C SER A 79 15.23 -16.94 -1.44
N VAL A 80 15.54 -15.68 -1.18
CA VAL A 80 16.86 -15.08 -1.43
C VAL A 80 17.57 -14.84 -0.12
N ASN A 81 18.89 -15.05 -0.10
CA ASN A 81 19.74 -14.70 1.02
C ASN A 81 20.66 -13.55 0.62
N LEU A 82 20.41 -12.40 1.17
CA LEU A 82 21.20 -11.19 0.99
C LEU A 82 21.91 -10.86 2.29
N ASN A 83 23.25 -10.90 2.29
CA ASN A 83 24.08 -10.58 3.47
C ASN A 83 23.71 -11.38 4.74
N GLY A 84 23.26 -12.62 4.59
CA GLY A 84 22.88 -13.51 5.70
C GLY A 84 21.41 -13.37 6.15
N THR A 85 20.65 -12.44 5.57
CA THR A 85 19.21 -12.30 5.83
C THR A 85 18.42 -12.89 4.68
N ARG A 86 17.36 -13.65 5.00
CA ARG A 86 16.48 -14.29 4.01
C ARG A 86 15.25 -13.45 3.75
N PHE A 87 14.92 -13.30 2.47
CA PHE A 87 13.78 -12.53 1.98
C PHE A 87 13.06 -13.28 0.85
N PRO A 88 11.75 -13.07 0.67
CA PRO A 88 11.05 -13.50 -0.53
C PRO A 88 11.42 -12.63 -1.74
N ALA A 89 11.50 -13.25 -2.91
CA ALA A 89 11.65 -12.58 -4.19
C ALA A 89 10.69 -13.15 -5.23
N ASP A 90 9.98 -12.26 -5.93
CA ASP A 90 9.06 -12.61 -7.01
C ASP A 90 9.81 -12.80 -8.33
N ILE A 91 9.44 -13.83 -9.07
CA ILE A 91 9.86 -14.04 -10.45
C ILE A 91 8.70 -13.66 -11.36
N VAL A 92 8.86 -12.56 -12.09
CA VAL A 92 7.77 -11.96 -12.85
C VAL A 92 7.90 -12.22 -14.35
N SER A 93 6.81 -12.69 -14.96
CA SER A 93 6.69 -12.86 -16.41
C SER A 93 6.66 -11.50 -17.12
N LYS A 94 6.84 -11.50 -18.45
CA LYS A 94 6.74 -10.26 -19.24
C LYS A 94 5.38 -9.59 -19.08
N LYS A 95 4.28 -10.36 -19.10
CA LYS A 95 2.92 -9.85 -18.92
C LYS A 95 2.75 -9.17 -17.56
N ASP A 96 3.24 -9.81 -16.51
CA ASP A 96 3.17 -9.34 -15.14
C ASP A 96 4.06 -8.10 -14.94
N PHE A 97 5.28 -8.12 -15.47
CA PHE A 97 6.20 -6.98 -15.45
C PHE A 97 5.61 -5.73 -16.11
N ASP A 98 5.03 -5.89 -17.32
CA ASP A 98 4.41 -4.78 -18.03
C ASP A 98 3.19 -4.22 -17.29
N PHE A 99 2.46 -5.06 -16.58
CA PHE A 99 1.37 -4.66 -15.71
C PHE A 99 1.89 -3.90 -14.48
N MET A 100 2.84 -4.44 -13.74
CA MET A 100 3.44 -3.80 -12.57
C MET A 100 4.15 -2.49 -12.92
N ARG A 101 4.71 -2.37 -14.13
CA ARG A 101 5.38 -1.15 -14.60
C ARG A 101 4.47 0.07 -14.64
N GLN A 102 3.17 -0.10 -14.85
CA GLN A 102 2.21 1.01 -14.89
C GLN A 102 2.10 1.70 -13.52
N GLU A 103 2.33 0.95 -12.44
CA GLU A 103 2.23 1.42 -11.06
C GLU A 103 3.62 1.65 -10.41
N GLY A 104 4.70 1.20 -11.06
CA GLY A 104 6.06 1.24 -10.51
C GLY A 104 6.91 2.41 -11.00
N ASP A 105 7.87 2.84 -10.20
CA ASP A 105 8.86 3.87 -10.55
C ASP A 105 10.12 3.25 -11.16
N ILE A 106 9.97 2.54 -12.27
CA ILE A 106 11.09 1.97 -13.04
C ILE A 106 11.40 2.74 -14.33
N GLY A 107 10.81 3.93 -14.46
CA GLY A 107 11.02 4.80 -15.61
C GLY A 107 10.52 4.21 -16.93
N SER A 108 11.29 4.41 -18.00
CA SER A 108 10.98 3.94 -19.36
C SER A 108 11.51 2.52 -19.66
N MET A 109 12.09 1.81 -18.68
CA MET A 109 12.67 0.49 -18.90
C MET A 109 11.58 -0.52 -19.23
N ASP A 110 11.80 -1.33 -20.26
CA ASP A 110 10.95 -2.43 -20.63
C ASP A 110 11.53 -3.79 -20.17
N TYR A 111 10.70 -4.82 -20.21
CA TYR A 111 11.07 -6.17 -19.80
C TYR A 111 12.27 -6.71 -20.58
N ASP A 112 12.30 -6.55 -21.91
CA ASP A 112 13.35 -7.13 -22.74
C ASP A 112 14.69 -6.45 -22.49
N GLN A 113 14.66 -5.14 -22.18
CA GLN A 113 15.84 -4.40 -21.76
C GLN A 113 16.34 -4.83 -20.38
N ALA A 114 15.45 -5.03 -19.42
CA ALA A 114 15.79 -5.52 -18.09
C ALA A 114 16.43 -6.90 -18.15
N VAL A 115 15.85 -7.82 -18.94
CA VAL A 115 16.43 -9.16 -19.16
C VAL A 115 17.80 -9.09 -19.81
N LYS A 116 17.97 -8.27 -20.85
CA LYS A 116 19.25 -8.12 -21.54
C LYS A 116 20.36 -7.59 -20.63
N ASN A 117 20.02 -6.70 -19.71
CA ASN A 117 20.97 -6.11 -18.78
C ASN A 117 21.27 -7.00 -17.57
N GLY A 118 20.41 -7.98 -17.27
CA GLY A 118 20.43 -8.73 -16.02
C GLY A 118 19.96 -7.87 -14.83
N ASP A 119 18.96 -7.02 -15.06
CA ASP A 119 18.47 -6.09 -14.06
C ASP A 119 17.49 -6.77 -13.10
N ILE A 120 17.54 -6.34 -11.83
CA ILE A 120 16.58 -6.70 -10.79
C ILE A 120 16.01 -5.43 -10.16
N PHE A 121 14.91 -5.58 -9.42
CA PHE A 121 14.22 -4.47 -8.80
C PHE A 121 13.93 -4.77 -7.34
N PHE A 122 13.80 -3.74 -6.52
CA PHE A 122 13.22 -3.84 -5.20
C PHE A 122 11.69 -3.77 -5.28
N GLY A 123 11.01 -4.44 -4.34
CA GLY A 123 9.56 -4.34 -4.23
C GLY A 123 9.10 -2.94 -3.83
N TRP A 124 9.90 -2.24 -3.02
CA TRP A 124 9.63 -0.87 -2.56
C TRP A 124 10.91 -0.03 -2.54
N SER A 125 10.81 1.26 -2.89
CA SER A 125 11.91 2.22 -2.82
C SER A 125 12.44 2.40 -1.39
N THR A 126 11.55 2.35 -0.39
CA THR A 126 11.93 2.47 1.01
C THR A 126 12.85 1.34 1.47
N TRP A 127 12.65 0.12 1.01
CA TRP A 127 13.55 -1.01 1.36
C TRP A 127 14.91 -0.85 0.69
N MET A 128 14.92 -0.43 -0.57
CA MET A 128 16.15 -0.15 -1.31
C MET A 128 17.01 0.91 -0.59
N GLU A 129 16.38 2.01 -0.18
CA GLU A 129 17.06 3.12 0.51
C GLU A 129 17.50 2.74 1.93
N GLN A 130 16.70 1.99 2.68
CA GLN A 130 17.03 1.54 4.05
C GLN A 130 18.25 0.64 4.08
N ASP A 131 18.42 -0.20 3.06
CA ASP A 131 19.58 -1.09 2.94
C ASP A 131 20.78 -0.42 2.23
N GLY A 132 20.66 0.85 1.89
CA GLY A 132 21.73 1.66 1.34
C GLY A 132 22.02 1.41 -0.13
N TYR A 133 21.06 0.84 -0.87
CA TYR A 133 21.19 0.62 -2.30
C TYR A 133 20.64 1.77 -3.13
N ALA A 134 21.20 1.96 -4.33
CA ALA A 134 20.74 2.91 -5.32
C ALA A 134 20.63 2.28 -6.72
N PRO A 135 19.77 2.81 -7.61
CA PRO A 135 19.70 2.37 -8.99
C PRO A 135 21.05 2.44 -9.69
N GLY A 136 21.43 1.37 -10.38
CA GLY A 136 22.72 1.22 -11.07
C GLY A 136 23.79 0.48 -10.26
N GLU A 137 23.60 0.26 -8.98
CA GLU A 137 24.52 -0.50 -8.15
C GLU A 137 24.42 -2.01 -8.40
N SER A 138 25.54 -2.70 -8.12
CA SER A 138 25.58 -4.16 -8.23
C SER A 138 25.07 -4.79 -6.95
N ILE A 139 24.31 -5.88 -7.09
CA ILE A 139 23.84 -6.70 -5.99
C ILE A 139 24.19 -8.17 -6.25
N ALA A 140 24.57 -8.87 -5.18
CA ALA A 140 24.82 -10.32 -5.24
C ALA A 140 24.08 -10.98 -4.06
N PHE A 141 23.35 -12.06 -4.37
CA PHE A 141 22.65 -12.85 -3.37
C PHE A 141 22.54 -14.32 -3.80
N ASP A 142 22.37 -15.17 -2.82
CA ASP A 142 22.02 -16.56 -3.05
C ASP A 142 20.50 -16.73 -2.98
N PHE A 143 19.95 -17.66 -3.77
CA PHE A 143 18.53 -17.97 -3.74
C PHE A 143 18.26 -19.46 -3.75
N GLU A 144 17.14 -19.84 -3.16
CA GLU A 144 16.67 -21.21 -3.00
C GLU A 144 15.23 -21.32 -3.50
N ASN A 145 14.93 -22.39 -4.25
CA ASN A 145 13.58 -22.61 -4.80
C ASN A 145 13.05 -24.03 -4.52
N GLY A 146 13.57 -24.72 -3.51
CA GLY A 146 13.23 -26.10 -3.20
C GLY A 146 14.00 -27.14 -4.03
N SER A 147 14.62 -26.74 -5.14
CA SER A 147 15.40 -27.62 -6.04
C SER A 147 16.91 -27.46 -5.88
N GLY A 148 17.38 -26.40 -5.23
CA GLY A 148 18.79 -26.12 -4.97
C GLY A 148 19.06 -24.66 -4.64
N THR A 149 20.34 -24.38 -4.38
CA THR A 149 20.85 -23.03 -4.11
C THR A 149 21.61 -22.53 -5.34
N TYR A 150 21.35 -21.28 -5.71
CA TYR A 150 21.94 -20.60 -6.86
C TYR A 150 22.44 -19.23 -6.43
N THR A 151 23.58 -18.79 -6.97
CA THR A 151 24.12 -17.44 -6.73
C THR A 151 23.83 -16.55 -7.94
N TYR A 152 23.31 -15.38 -7.66
CA TYR A 152 23.06 -14.33 -8.66
C TYR A 152 23.95 -13.12 -8.41
N GLN A 153 24.37 -12.49 -9.52
CA GLN A 153 25.02 -11.18 -9.54
C GLN A 153 24.41 -10.34 -10.65
N GLY A 154 23.86 -9.20 -10.30
CA GLY A 154 23.21 -8.31 -11.24
C GLY A 154 23.24 -6.85 -10.82
N LYS A 155 22.42 -6.05 -11.47
CA LYS A 155 22.29 -4.62 -11.18
C LYS A 155 20.88 -4.31 -10.70
N ILE A 156 20.80 -3.38 -9.77
CA ILE A 156 19.54 -2.79 -9.32
C ILE A 156 19.15 -1.74 -10.36
N ALA A 157 17.98 -1.90 -10.98
CA ALA A 157 17.47 -0.95 -11.95
C ALA A 157 16.50 0.08 -11.34
N GLY A 158 15.89 -0.26 -10.20
CA GLY A 158 14.93 0.59 -9.50
C GLY A 158 14.05 -0.19 -8.55
N SER A 159 12.86 0.32 -8.29
CA SER A 159 11.87 -0.32 -7.42
C SER A 159 10.47 -0.25 -8.02
N PHE A 160 9.63 -1.22 -7.64
CA PHE A 160 8.19 -1.15 -7.85
C PHE A 160 7.51 -0.51 -6.63
N VAL A 161 6.28 -0.06 -6.78
CA VAL A 161 5.51 0.56 -5.69
C VAL A 161 4.57 -0.42 -4.99
N SER A 162 4.31 -1.58 -5.59
CA SER A 162 3.22 -2.47 -5.18
C SER A 162 3.59 -3.96 -5.08
N ALA A 163 4.88 -4.30 -5.06
CA ALA A 163 5.27 -5.68 -4.85
C ALA A 163 5.29 -6.03 -3.35
N ASP A 164 4.71 -7.17 -2.98
CA ASP A 164 4.69 -7.64 -1.58
C ASP A 164 5.98 -8.34 -1.17
N THR A 165 6.89 -8.56 -2.11
CA THR A 165 8.18 -9.23 -1.92
C THR A 165 9.34 -8.24 -1.93
N TYR A 166 10.44 -8.64 -1.29
CA TYR A 166 11.61 -7.78 -1.13
C TYR A 166 12.30 -7.46 -2.46
N LEU A 167 12.45 -8.47 -3.33
CA LEU A 167 13.01 -8.33 -4.67
C LEU A 167 12.03 -8.80 -5.74
N VAL A 168 12.14 -8.20 -6.91
CA VAL A 168 11.41 -8.57 -8.13
C VAL A 168 12.42 -8.85 -9.22
N ILE A 169 12.39 -10.06 -9.75
CA ILE A 169 13.34 -10.57 -10.74
C ILE A 169 12.58 -10.92 -12.02
N PRO A 170 12.92 -10.32 -13.17
CA PRO A 170 12.34 -10.71 -14.44
C PRO A 170 12.59 -12.20 -14.74
N GLU A 171 11.57 -12.93 -15.19
CA GLU A 171 11.67 -14.36 -15.48
C GLU A 171 12.82 -14.71 -16.44
N GLY A 172 13.05 -13.88 -17.46
CA GLY A 172 14.15 -14.08 -18.39
C GLY A 172 15.53 -14.01 -17.72
N VAL A 173 15.70 -13.15 -16.70
CA VAL A 173 16.92 -13.09 -15.89
C VAL A 173 17.06 -14.38 -15.08
N TYR A 174 15.99 -14.79 -14.36
CA TYR A 174 15.97 -16.00 -13.56
C TYR A 174 16.26 -17.26 -14.39
N ARG A 175 15.60 -17.41 -15.55
CA ARG A 175 15.81 -18.56 -16.46
C ARG A 175 17.23 -18.62 -17.06
N SER A 176 17.89 -17.47 -17.22
CA SER A 176 19.28 -17.43 -17.74
C SER A 176 20.28 -18.14 -16.82
N MET A 177 19.94 -18.32 -15.55
CA MET A 177 20.75 -19.04 -14.55
C MET A 177 20.50 -20.56 -14.54
N ASN A 178 19.60 -21.01 -15.40
CA ASN A 178 19.24 -22.41 -15.52
C ASN A 178 18.81 -23.07 -14.19
N PRO A 179 17.87 -22.43 -13.43
CA PRO A 179 17.37 -23.00 -12.18
C PRO A 179 16.62 -24.30 -12.45
N ARG A 180 16.64 -25.19 -11.48
CA ARG A 180 15.89 -26.45 -11.56
C ARG A 180 14.54 -26.30 -10.88
N GLY A 181 13.46 -26.69 -11.60
CA GLY A 181 12.10 -26.65 -11.08
C GLY A 181 11.49 -25.26 -11.08
N THR A 182 10.25 -25.20 -10.65
CA THR A 182 9.44 -23.99 -10.45
C THR A 182 8.80 -24.07 -9.08
N ALA A 183 8.68 -22.94 -8.41
CA ALA A 183 7.96 -22.79 -7.16
C ALA A 183 7.01 -21.58 -7.31
N TYR A 184 5.74 -21.81 -7.07
CA TYR A 184 4.71 -20.78 -7.25
C TYR A 184 4.38 -20.12 -5.92
N GLY A 185 4.45 -18.79 -5.89
CA GLY A 185 4.05 -17.98 -4.73
C GLY A 185 2.60 -17.54 -4.79
N TYR A 186 2.13 -17.29 -6.02
CA TYR A 186 0.80 -16.74 -6.27
C TYR A 186 0.13 -17.37 -7.47
N LEU A 187 -1.18 -17.58 -7.35
CA LEU A 187 -2.08 -17.91 -8.44
C LEU A 187 -3.27 -16.95 -8.40
N TRP A 188 -3.54 -16.31 -9.52
CA TRP A 188 -4.76 -15.53 -9.71
C TRP A 188 -5.70 -16.31 -10.62
N VAL A 189 -6.92 -16.50 -10.14
CA VAL A 189 -7.96 -17.26 -10.85
C VAL A 189 -9.04 -16.31 -11.27
N ASP A 190 -9.32 -16.31 -12.56
CA ASP A 190 -10.43 -15.56 -13.14
C ASP A 190 -11.57 -16.50 -13.53
N CYS A 191 -12.81 -16.03 -13.44
CA CYS A 191 -13.98 -16.82 -13.77
C CYS A 191 -15.14 -15.95 -14.28
N ASP A 192 -16.13 -16.59 -14.91
CA ASP A 192 -17.35 -15.92 -15.28
C ASP A 192 -18.09 -15.39 -14.05
N LYS A 193 -18.63 -14.15 -14.12
CA LYS A 193 -19.37 -13.51 -13.01
C LYS A 193 -20.51 -14.35 -12.43
N LYS A 194 -21.17 -15.17 -13.27
CA LYS A 194 -22.26 -16.07 -12.85
C LYS A 194 -21.77 -17.28 -12.04
N ASP A 195 -20.49 -17.66 -12.18
CA ASP A 195 -19.92 -18.86 -11.60
C ASP A 195 -19.05 -18.57 -10.38
N VAL A 196 -18.88 -17.30 -9.97
CA VAL A 196 -18.03 -16.87 -8.86
C VAL A 196 -18.26 -17.70 -7.59
N ALA A 197 -19.51 -17.87 -7.16
CA ALA A 197 -19.83 -18.60 -5.93
C ALA A 197 -19.50 -20.10 -6.02
N SER A 198 -19.69 -20.72 -7.18
CA SER A 198 -19.37 -22.14 -7.39
C SER A 198 -17.87 -22.37 -7.50
N VAL A 199 -17.15 -21.47 -8.15
CA VAL A 199 -15.69 -21.50 -8.24
C VAL A 199 -15.08 -21.28 -6.85
N GLU A 200 -15.56 -20.28 -6.09
CA GLU A 200 -15.11 -20.04 -4.71
C GLU A 200 -15.26 -21.27 -3.83
N GLN A 201 -16.43 -21.94 -3.89
CA GLN A 201 -16.67 -23.16 -3.13
C GLN A 201 -15.72 -24.29 -3.53
N SER A 202 -15.45 -24.45 -4.83
CA SER A 202 -14.54 -25.47 -5.35
C SER A 202 -13.10 -25.20 -4.92
N LEU A 203 -12.65 -23.96 -5.02
CA LEU A 203 -11.33 -23.53 -4.55
C LEU A 203 -11.17 -23.75 -3.04
N ASN A 204 -12.15 -23.33 -2.23
CA ASN A 204 -12.13 -23.57 -0.79
C ASN A 204 -12.05 -25.05 -0.44
N THR A 205 -12.75 -25.93 -1.19
CA THR A 205 -12.69 -27.37 -0.98
C THR A 205 -11.30 -27.91 -1.32
N LEU A 206 -10.70 -27.43 -2.41
CA LEU A 206 -9.38 -27.84 -2.86
C LEU A 206 -8.29 -27.48 -1.84
N ILE A 207 -8.31 -26.23 -1.34
CA ILE A 207 -7.28 -25.73 -0.43
C ILE A 207 -7.50 -26.19 1.03
N SER A 208 -8.71 -26.60 1.42
CA SER A 208 -9.02 -27.00 2.80
C SER A 208 -8.18 -28.15 3.33
N ASN A 209 -7.63 -28.96 2.45
CA ASN A 209 -6.77 -30.10 2.77
C ASN A 209 -5.26 -29.81 2.55
N THR A 210 -4.93 -28.59 2.16
CA THR A 210 -3.55 -28.18 1.85
C THR A 210 -3.10 -27.13 2.86
N SER A 211 -2.00 -27.38 3.55
CA SER A 211 -1.39 -26.42 4.45
C SER A 211 -0.65 -25.34 3.67
N HIS A 212 -0.43 -24.18 4.31
CA HIS A 212 0.36 -23.09 3.76
C HIS A 212 -0.18 -22.44 2.48
N ILE A 213 -1.49 -22.53 2.25
CA ILE A 213 -2.19 -21.76 1.21
C ILE A 213 -3.26 -20.92 1.87
N LYS A 214 -3.30 -19.65 1.54
CA LYS A 214 -4.42 -18.76 1.83
C LYS A 214 -5.07 -18.29 0.55
N MET A 215 -6.36 -18.05 0.59
CA MET A 215 -7.13 -17.52 -0.52
C MET A 215 -7.79 -16.21 -0.11
N ASP A 216 -7.58 -15.20 -0.93
CA ASP A 216 -8.28 -13.92 -0.86
C ASP A 216 -9.14 -13.73 -2.10
N THR A 217 -10.28 -13.08 -1.93
CA THR A 217 -11.13 -12.68 -3.05
C THR A 217 -10.97 -11.21 -3.31
N TYR A 218 -10.97 -10.79 -4.58
CA TYR A 218 -10.94 -9.37 -4.95
C TYR A 218 -12.01 -8.57 -4.22
N HIS A 219 -13.22 -9.14 -4.09
CA HIS A 219 -14.31 -8.48 -3.36
C HIS A 219 -14.00 -8.30 -1.86
N ALA A 220 -13.40 -9.28 -1.20
CA ALA A 220 -13.01 -9.17 0.20
C ALA A 220 -11.87 -8.17 0.39
N GLN A 221 -10.89 -8.17 -0.50
CA GLN A 221 -9.80 -7.18 -0.51
C GLN A 221 -10.33 -5.76 -0.68
N LEU A 222 -11.24 -5.55 -1.66
CA LEU A 222 -11.90 -4.26 -1.88
C LEU A 222 -12.67 -3.80 -0.63
N GLN A 223 -13.47 -4.66 -0.03
CA GLN A 223 -14.23 -4.35 1.18
C GLN A 223 -13.30 -4.00 2.37
N SER A 224 -12.21 -4.74 2.52
CA SER A 224 -11.21 -4.48 3.57
C SER A 224 -10.50 -3.14 3.34
N ALA A 225 -10.16 -2.82 2.10
CA ALA A 225 -9.55 -1.56 1.70
C ALA A 225 -10.49 -0.38 1.95
N GLU A 226 -11.76 -0.49 1.55
CA GLU A 226 -12.79 0.53 1.81
C GLU A 226 -13.03 0.74 3.31
N PHE A 227 -13.05 -0.33 4.09
CA PHE A 227 -13.19 -0.24 5.55
C PHE A 227 -11.98 0.46 6.18
N ALA A 228 -10.75 0.06 5.81
CA ALA A 228 -9.53 0.67 6.33
C ALA A 228 -9.45 2.16 5.96
N SER A 229 -9.75 2.52 4.71
CA SER A 229 -9.85 3.88 4.21
C SER A 229 -10.86 4.71 5.01
N SER A 230 -12.06 4.16 5.23
CA SER A 230 -13.12 4.82 5.99
C SER A 230 -12.73 5.07 7.45
N MET A 231 -12.07 4.10 8.11
CA MET A 231 -11.57 4.24 9.48
C MET A 231 -10.47 5.30 9.58
N MET A 232 -9.55 5.34 8.62
CA MET A 232 -8.48 6.34 8.57
C MET A 232 -9.05 7.74 8.36
N LYS A 233 -10.01 7.90 7.43
CA LYS A 233 -10.73 9.16 7.22
C LYS A 233 -11.46 9.62 8.48
N LEU A 234 -12.16 8.71 9.15
CA LEU A 234 -12.85 9.01 10.42
C LEU A 234 -11.87 9.52 11.48
N GLY A 235 -10.71 8.86 11.63
CA GLY A 235 -9.66 9.30 12.56
C GLY A 235 -9.16 10.72 12.24
N CYS A 236 -8.91 11.01 10.97
CA CYS A 236 -8.51 12.33 10.50
C CYS A 236 -9.59 13.41 10.79
N TYR A 237 -10.86 13.12 10.53
CA TYR A 237 -11.95 14.03 10.80
C TYR A 237 -12.15 14.31 12.30
N LEU A 238 -12.05 13.27 13.14
CA LEU A 238 -12.10 13.44 14.60
C LEU A 238 -10.94 14.31 15.10
N PHE A 239 -9.74 14.09 14.60
CA PHE A 239 -8.59 14.91 14.95
C PHE A 239 -8.78 16.37 14.53
N MET A 240 -9.28 16.62 13.31
CA MET A 240 -9.61 17.97 12.84
C MET A 240 -10.68 18.62 13.72
N ALA A 241 -11.71 17.88 14.14
CA ALA A 241 -12.75 18.40 15.01
C ALA A 241 -12.20 18.82 16.39
N ILE A 242 -11.32 18.03 16.98
CA ILE A 242 -10.67 18.35 18.26
C ILE A 242 -9.81 19.62 18.13
N VAL A 243 -8.98 19.70 17.10
CA VAL A 243 -8.14 20.88 16.85
C VAL A 243 -9.00 22.12 16.60
N GLY A 244 -10.09 21.97 15.84
CA GLY A 244 -11.07 23.03 15.61
C GLY A 244 -11.72 23.51 16.90
N LEU A 245 -12.10 22.59 17.79
CA LEU A 245 -12.68 22.94 19.11
C LEU A 245 -11.68 23.71 20.00
N ILE A 246 -10.40 23.24 20.01
CA ILE A 246 -9.36 23.97 20.78
C ILE A 246 -9.16 25.38 20.23
N GLY A 247 -9.12 25.52 18.89
CA GLY A 247 -9.02 26.81 18.22
C GLY A 247 -10.21 27.73 18.56
N PHE A 248 -11.42 27.19 18.53
CA PHE A 248 -12.62 27.91 18.91
C PHE A 248 -12.59 28.36 20.38
N MET A 249 -12.19 27.49 21.31
CA MET A 249 -12.05 27.83 22.72
C MET A 249 -11.02 28.94 22.96
N ASN A 250 -9.88 28.88 22.30
CA ASN A 250 -8.85 29.91 22.37
C ASN A 250 -9.36 31.26 21.84
N MET A 251 -10.08 31.27 20.72
CA MET A 251 -10.68 32.47 20.17
C MET A 251 -11.75 33.06 21.11
N ALA A 252 -12.62 32.21 21.65
CA ALA A 252 -13.64 32.65 22.61
C ALA A 252 -13.01 33.27 23.87
N ASN A 253 -11.97 32.61 24.41
CA ASN A 253 -11.25 33.13 25.58
C ASN A 253 -10.58 34.49 25.30
N THR A 254 -9.94 34.63 24.15
CA THR A 254 -9.34 35.90 23.72
C THR A 254 -10.38 37.00 23.58
N MET A 255 -11.55 36.69 23.05
CA MET A 255 -12.64 37.64 22.87
C MET A 255 -13.23 38.09 24.22
N ILE A 256 -13.45 37.16 25.16
CA ILE A 256 -13.90 37.45 26.53
C ILE A 256 -12.89 38.35 27.22
N MET A 257 -11.60 38.06 27.10
CA MET A 257 -10.53 38.85 27.69
C MET A 257 -10.51 40.30 27.16
N ASN A 258 -10.63 40.44 25.81
CA ASN A 258 -10.72 41.75 25.16
C ASN A 258 -11.92 42.56 25.62
N ILE A 259 -13.10 41.95 25.74
CA ILE A 259 -14.32 42.61 26.25
C ILE A 259 -14.13 43.04 27.69
N THR A 260 -13.56 42.18 28.54
CA THR A 260 -13.35 42.47 29.96
C THR A 260 -12.36 43.61 30.17
N THR A 261 -11.26 43.64 29.40
CA THR A 261 -10.23 44.67 29.46
C THR A 261 -10.77 46.03 29.01
N LYS A 262 -11.64 46.06 27.98
CA LYS A 262 -12.24 47.27 27.41
C LYS A 262 -13.58 47.65 28.01
N LYS A 263 -14.02 46.98 29.10
CA LYS A 263 -15.31 47.21 29.72
C LYS A 263 -15.53 48.68 30.11
N GLN A 264 -14.48 49.37 30.60
CA GLN A 264 -14.53 50.76 31.00
C GLN A 264 -14.69 51.69 29.78
N GLU A 265 -14.02 51.40 28.64
CA GLU A 265 -14.16 52.14 27.39
C GLU A 265 -15.59 51.99 26.82
N TYR A 266 -16.14 50.78 26.84
CA TYR A 266 -17.52 50.54 26.40
C TYR A 266 -18.55 51.25 27.28
N GLY A 267 -18.31 51.32 28.61
CA GLY A 267 -19.16 52.08 29.54
C GLY A 267 -19.16 53.58 29.24
N ILE A 268 -18.02 54.17 28.91
CA ILE A 268 -17.89 55.57 28.50
C ILE A 268 -18.66 55.80 27.18
N LEU A 269 -18.52 54.95 26.19
CA LEU A 269 -19.23 55.04 24.91
C LEU A 269 -20.77 54.99 25.11
N GLN A 270 -21.24 54.12 26.01
CA GLN A 270 -22.65 54.05 26.35
C GLN A 270 -23.15 55.34 27.11
N ALA A 271 -22.30 55.86 27.94
CA ALA A 271 -22.62 57.13 28.64
C ALA A 271 -22.73 58.37 27.71
N VAL A 272 -22.00 58.31 26.54
CA VAL A 272 -22.07 59.32 25.49
C VAL A 272 -23.20 59.06 24.47
N GLY A 273 -24.00 57.97 24.68
CA GLY A 273 -25.20 57.69 23.87
C GLY A 273 -25.17 56.50 22.96
N MET A 274 -24.14 55.65 23.05
CA MET A 274 -24.08 54.39 22.28
C MET A 274 -25.16 53.42 22.80
N THR A 275 -26.00 52.92 21.90
CA THR A 275 -27.04 51.93 22.24
C THR A 275 -26.45 50.55 22.39
N ASN A 276 -27.09 49.66 23.17
CA ASN A 276 -26.70 48.24 23.28
C ASN A 276 -26.65 47.51 21.93
N LYS A 277 -27.52 47.93 20.99
CA LYS A 277 -27.55 47.35 19.65
C LYS A 277 -26.30 47.72 18.84
N GLN A 278 -25.83 48.95 18.96
CA GLN A 278 -24.59 49.41 18.32
C GLN A 278 -23.36 48.74 18.94
N LEU A 279 -23.34 48.59 20.29
CA LEU A 279 -22.26 47.88 20.96
C LEU A 279 -22.17 46.41 20.52
N ASN A 280 -23.29 45.69 20.46
CA ASN A 280 -23.34 44.32 19.98
C ASN A 280 -22.87 44.20 18.51
N SER A 281 -23.28 45.14 17.65
CA SER A 281 -22.81 45.14 16.24
C SER A 281 -21.31 45.38 16.15
N CYS A 282 -20.75 46.22 16.98
CA CYS A 282 -19.31 46.47 17.03
C CYS A 282 -18.53 45.20 17.46
N LEU A 283 -19.01 44.50 18.49
CA LEU A 283 -18.41 43.25 18.95
C LEU A 283 -18.53 42.14 17.92
N GLN A 284 -19.67 42.04 17.22
CA GLN A 284 -19.85 41.07 16.14
C GLN A 284 -18.91 41.36 14.95
N LEU A 285 -18.76 42.64 14.58
CA LEU A 285 -17.85 43.05 13.50
C LEU A 285 -16.38 42.74 13.86
N GLN A 286 -15.99 42.96 15.11
CA GLN A 286 -14.67 42.63 15.62
C GLN A 286 -14.41 41.10 15.52
N GLY A 287 -15.35 40.25 15.92
CA GLY A 287 -15.27 38.80 15.78
C GLY A 287 -15.19 38.38 14.33
N LEU A 288 -15.96 39.00 13.43
CA LEU A 288 -15.91 38.73 12.01
C LEU A 288 -14.54 39.06 11.39
N MET A 289 -13.96 40.21 11.77
CA MET A 289 -12.62 40.59 11.28
C MET A 289 -11.54 39.64 11.72
N PHE A 290 -11.58 39.12 12.95
CA PHE A 290 -10.65 38.08 13.41
C PHE A 290 -10.81 36.78 12.61
N THR A 291 -12.05 36.36 12.37
CA THR A 291 -12.35 35.14 11.63
C THR A 291 -11.85 35.25 10.17
N VAL A 292 -12.19 36.34 9.49
CA VAL A 292 -11.74 36.58 8.09
C VAL A 292 -10.22 36.66 8.03
N GLY A 293 -9.59 37.39 8.96
CA GLY A 293 -8.12 37.47 9.01
C GLY A 293 -7.46 36.09 9.18
N THR A 294 -7.99 35.27 10.07
CA THR A 294 -7.48 33.92 10.28
C THR A 294 -7.63 33.03 9.04
N ILE A 295 -8.80 33.09 8.37
CA ILE A 295 -9.03 32.35 7.13
C ILE A 295 -8.07 32.80 6.01
N CYS A 296 -7.88 34.11 5.84
CA CYS A 296 -6.94 34.63 4.84
C CYS A 296 -5.50 34.14 5.09
N VAL A 297 -5.02 34.21 6.33
CA VAL A 297 -3.69 33.70 6.69
C VAL A 297 -3.60 32.20 6.46
N ALA A 298 -4.62 31.42 6.85
CA ALA A 298 -4.65 29.99 6.65
C ALA A 298 -4.62 29.59 5.18
N LEU A 299 -5.32 30.31 4.30
CA LEU A 299 -5.30 30.08 2.85
C LEU A 299 -3.95 30.46 2.22
N ILE A 300 -3.34 31.58 2.64
CA ILE A 300 -2.06 32.03 2.08
C ILE A 300 -0.92 31.07 2.44
N ILE A 301 -0.93 30.55 3.66
CA ILE A 301 0.15 29.66 4.14
C ILE A 301 -0.14 28.18 3.84
N GLY A 302 -1.42 27.79 3.88
CA GLY A 302 -1.82 26.37 3.79
C GLY A 302 -2.03 25.85 2.36
N LEU A 303 -2.31 26.70 1.37
CA LEU A 303 -2.49 26.26 -0.01
C LEU A 303 -1.15 25.93 -0.75
N PRO A 304 -0.01 26.58 -0.45
CA PRO A 304 1.27 26.23 -1.09
C PRO A 304 1.99 25.04 -0.47
N LEU A 305 1.50 24.49 0.65
CA LEU A 305 2.04 23.30 1.34
C LEU A 305 1.33 22.04 0.92
#